data_833ed477fe96acce75e3ba0e2e794aa7
#
_entry.id   833ed477fe96acce75e3ba0e2e794aa7
#
_cell.length_a   1.000
_cell.length_b   1.000
_cell.length_c   1.000
_cell.angle_alpha   90.00
_cell.angle_beta   90.00
_cell.angle_gamma   90.00
#
_symmetry.space_group_name_H-M   'P 1'
#
loop_
_entity.id
_entity.type
_entity.pdbx_description
1 polymer ?
#
loop_
_entity_poly.entity_id
_entity_poly.type
_entity_poly.pdbx_seq_one_letter_code
_entity_poly.pdbx_strand_id
1 'polypeptide(L)'
;MKLHRTLFTAWVFAAGVALHAQNAHNMVVQTNKLGAEIQPTMYGLFFEDINYGADGGLYAELVKNRSFEFPQRFMGWNVFGNVTLMDDGPFERNPHYVRLGNSGHREKHTGIENEGFFGIGVKEGAEYRFSVWARGEIQKLR
;
A
#
# COMPACT_ATOMS: atom_id res chain seq x y z
N MET A 1 66.69 13.90 17.53
CA MET A 1 66.31 13.39 16.22
C MET A 1 64.88 12.79 16.14
N LYS A 2 64.05 12.94 17.18
CA LYS A 2 62.64 12.45 17.19
C LYS A 2 61.60 13.59 16.94
N LEU A 3 61.97 14.83 17.16
CA LEU A 3 61.05 15.95 17.05
C LEU A 3 60.71 16.36 15.62
N HIS A 4 61.68 16.21 14.70
CA HIS A 4 61.47 16.59 13.30
C HIS A 4 60.54 15.60 12.52
N ARG A 5 60.50 14.34 12.94
CA ARG A 5 59.66 13.33 12.26
C ARG A 5 58.15 13.51 12.60
N THR A 6 57.86 13.95 13.84
CA THR A 6 56.47 14.21 14.27
C THR A 6 55.90 15.49 13.68
N LEU A 7 56.71 16.48 13.47
CA LEU A 7 56.31 17.74 12.81
C LEU A 7 56.03 17.52 11.31
N PHE A 8 56.81 16.66 10.63
CA PHE A 8 56.64 16.37 9.22
C PHE A 8 55.36 15.56 8.97
N THR A 9 55.04 14.62 9.85
CA THR A 9 53.80 13.81 9.76
C THR A 9 52.54 14.66 10.05
N ALA A 10 52.62 15.61 10.95
CA ALA A 10 51.53 16.55 11.23
C ALA A 10 51.24 17.48 10.05
N TRP A 11 52.30 17.93 9.34
CA TRP A 11 52.18 18.77 8.15
C TRP A 11 51.54 18.01 6.95
N VAL A 12 51.89 16.74 6.76
CA VAL A 12 51.29 15.91 5.70
C VAL A 12 49.83 15.63 5.97
N PHE A 13 49.42 15.47 7.24
CA PHE A 13 48.03 15.31 7.62
C PHE A 13 47.22 16.60 7.46
N ALA A 14 47.79 17.76 7.80
CA ALA A 14 47.15 19.05 7.62
C ALA A 14 46.97 19.46 6.15
N ALA A 15 47.92 19.06 5.27
CA ALA A 15 47.79 19.29 3.85
C ALA A 15 46.75 18.38 3.16
N GLY A 16 46.49 17.19 3.72
CA GLY A 16 45.48 16.25 3.19
C GLY A 16 44.04 16.67 3.43
N VAL A 17 43.79 17.50 4.45
CA VAL A 17 42.43 17.98 4.79
C VAL A 17 42.02 19.23 3.96
N ALA A 18 42.98 19.94 3.37
CA ALA A 18 42.73 21.16 2.60
C ALA A 18 42.32 20.93 1.14
N LEU A 19 42.30 19.67 0.64
CA LEU A 19 42.04 19.33 -0.76
C LEU A 19 40.59 19.02 -1.09
N HIS A 20 39.64 19.21 -0.15
CA HIS A 20 38.22 19.19 -0.46
C HIS A 20 37.75 20.61 -0.81
N ALA A 21 38.31 21.18 -1.88
CA ALA A 21 37.67 22.32 -2.52
C ALA A 21 36.36 21.83 -3.14
N GLN A 22 35.26 21.98 -2.42
CA GLN A 22 33.93 21.84 -3.00
C GLN A 22 33.83 22.90 -4.10
N ASN A 23 33.79 22.45 -5.35
CA ASN A 23 33.42 23.32 -6.45
C ASN A 23 31.99 23.81 -6.18
N ALA A 24 31.86 25.02 -5.67
CA ALA A 24 30.55 25.65 -5.51
C ALA A 24 29.98 25.91 -6.90
N HIS A 25 28.99 25.14 -7.29
CA HIS A 25 28.23 25.39 -8.51
C HIS A 25 27.14 26.40 -8.21
N ASN A 26 27.22 27.55 -8.86
CA ASN A 26 26.20 28.58 -8.74
C ASN A 26 25.13 28.35 -9.82
N MET A 27 23.89 28.15 -9.39
CA MET A 27 22.73 28.15 -10.27
C MET A 27 22.05 29.52 -10.16
N VAL A 28 21.88 30.20 -11.29
CA VAL A 28 21.19 31.47 -11.37
C VAL A 28 19.87 31.27 -12.10
N VAL A 29 18.75 31.47 -11.38
CA VAL A 29 17.42 31.42 -11.95
C VAL A 29 16.98 32.85 -12.31
N GLN A 30 16.83 33.13 -13.60
CA GLN A 30 16.44 34.44 -14.09
C GLN A 30 14.90 34.53 -14.18
N THR A 31 14.23 34.85 -13.10
CA THR A 31 12.77 34.90 -13.02
C THR A 31 12.14 36.03 -13.85
N ASN A 32 12.95 37.02 -14.28
CA ASN A 32 12.53 38.14 -15.13
C ASN A 32 12.62 37.81 -16.63
N LYS A 33 13.12 36.63 -17.00
CA LYS A 33 13.14 36.14 -18.39
C LYS A 33 12.23 34.93 -18.48
N LEU A 34 11.04 35.16 -18.98
CA LEU A 34 10.10 34.08 -19.23
C LEU A 34 10.59 33.23 -20.40
N GLY A 35 10.61 31.92 -20.22
CA GLY A 35 10.88 30.93 -21.27
C GLY A 35 9.65 30.63 -22.12
N ALA A 36 9.65 29.47 -22.76
CA ALA A 36 8.48 28.97 -23.47
C ALA A 36 7.32 28.72 -22.50
N GLU A 37 6.11 28.98 -22.93
CA GLU A 37 4.90 28.64 -22.18
C GLU A 37 4.80 27.13 -21.97
N ILE A 38 4.54 26.72 -20.73
CA ILE A 38 4.33 25.31 -20.42
C ILE A 38 2.90 24.94 -20.76
N GLN A 39 2.74 24.10 -21.77
CA GLN A 39 1.43 23.66 -22.22
C GLN A 39 0.75 22.80 -21.13
N PRO A 40 -0.59 22.90 -20.97
CA PRO A 40 -1.33 22.07 -20.00
C PRO A 40 -1.12 20.56 -20.20
N THR A 41 -0.82 20.13 -21.43
CA THR A 41 -0.54 18.73 -21.76
C THR A 41 0.83 18.23 -21.30
N MET A 42 1.69 19.12 -20.80
CA MET A 42 2.99 18.74 -20.23
C MET A 42 2.90 18.32 -18.75
N TYR A 43 1.75 18.53 -18.12
CA TYR A 43 1.47 18.09 -16.77
C TYR A 43 0.73 16.76 -16.81
N GLY A 44 1.14 15.83 -15.99
CA GLY A 44 0.49 14.55 -15.87
C GLY A 44 0.92 13.85 -14.59
N LEU A 45 0.17 12.80 -14.25
CA LEU A 45 0.53 11.88 -13.19
C LEU A 45 0.75 10.51 -13.83
N PHE A 46 1.86 9.89 -13.50
CA PHE A 46 2.02 8.46 -13.69
C PHE A 46 1.42 7.78 -12.45
N PHE A 47 0.44 6.94 -12.66
CA PHE A 47 -0.16 6.15 -11.60
C PHE A 47 -0.07 4.67 -11.97
N GLU A 48 0.50 3.90 -11.07
CA GLU A 48 0.59 2.44 -11.16
C GLU A 48 0.18 1.84 -9.82
N ASP A 49 -0.67 0.82 -9.86
CA ASP A 49 -1.11 0.14 -8.64
C ASP A 49 -0.07 -0.88 -8.18
N ILE A 50 0.93 -0.38 -7.48
CA ILE A 50 1.98 -1.20 -6.85
C ILE A 50 1.74 -1.21 -5.33
N ASN A 51 1.89 -2.39 -4.73
CA ASN A 51 1.78 -2.57 -3.28
C ASN A 51 0.47 -2.04 -2.69
N TYR A 52 -0.64 -2.24 -3.40
CA TYR A 52 -1.96 -1.75 -3.00
C TYR A 52 -2.03 -0.22 -2.90
N GLY A 53 -1.37 0.48 -3.81
CA GLY A 53 -1.38 1.94 -3.85
C GLY A 53 -2.75 2.52 -4.19
N ALA A 54 -3.57 1.81 -4.95
CA ALA A 54 -4.95 2.18 -5.26
C ALA A 54 -5.94 1.63 -4.23
N ASP A 55 -6.22 0.33 -4.29
CA ASP A 55 -7.13 -0.35 -3.37
C ASP A 55 -6.40 -0.68 -2.07
N GLY A 56 -6.88 -0.16 -0.95
CA GLY A 56 -6.17 -0.19 0.33
C GLY A 56 -5.21 0.99 0.56
N GLY A 57 -5.02 1.86 -0.44
CA GLY A 57 -4.23 3.08 -0.38
C GLY A 57 -5.06 4.33 -0.63
N LEU A 58 -5.05 4.87 -1.86
CA LEU A 58 -5.86 6.05 -2.24
C LEU A 58 -7.36 5.81 -2.06
N TYR A 59 -7.83 4.62 -2.35
CA TYR A 59 -9.17 4.17 -2.02
C TYR A 59 -9.14 3.51 -0.63
N ALA A 60 -9.78 4.17 0.34
CA ALA A 60 -9.72 3.80 1.75
C ALA A 60 -10.60 2.58 2.09
N GLU A 61 -10.48 1.51 1.31
CA GLU A 61 -11.10 0.22 1.57
C GLU A 61 -10.20 -0.62 2.49
N LEU A 62 -10.77 -1.21 3.51
CA LEU A 62 -10.05 -2.05 4.46
C LEU A 62 -10.25 -3.54 4.22
N VAL A 63 -11.31 -3.90 3.47
CA VAL A 63 -11.64 -5.29 3.12
C VAL A 63 -11.02 -5.62 1.76
N LYS A 64 -9.98 -6.42 1.75
CA LYS A 64 -9.31 -6.84 0.52
C LYS A 64 -10.20 -7.77 -0.30
N ASN A 65 -10.26 -7.55 -1.63
CA ASN A 65 -11.08 -8.36 -2.55
C ASN A 65 -12.54 -8.52 -2.07
N ARG A 66 -13.16 -7.42 -1.69
CA ARG A 66 -14.50 -7.35 -1.08
C ARG A 66 -15.62 -7.98 -1.91
N SER A 67 -15.44 -8.06 -3.23
CA SER A 67 -16.42 -8.58 -4.19
C SER A 67 -16.04 -9.92 -4.80
N PHE A 68 -14.93 -10.53 -4.37
CA PHE A 68 -14.40 -11.80 -4.90
C PHE A 68 -14.07 -11.76 -6.41
N GLU A 69 -13.77 -10.58 -6.96
CA GLU A 69 -13.51 -10.39 -8.39
C GLU A 69 -12.02 -10.45 -8.77
N PHE A 70 -11.12 -10.61 -7.81
CA PHE A 70 -9.70 -10.83 -8.12
C PHE A 70 -9.51 -12.13 -8.90
N PRO A 71 -8.45 -12.25 -9.73
CA PRO A 71 -8.16 -13.47 -10.48
C PRO A 71 -8.14 -14.74 -9.61
N GLN A 72 -7.58 -14.60 -8.42
CA GLN A 72 -7.69 -15.58 -7.34
C GLN A 72 -8.86 -15.18 -6.43
N ARG A 73 -10.01 -15.76 -6.64
CA ARG A 73 -11.28 -15.36 -6.02
C ARG A 73 -11.25 -15.21 -4.50
N PHE A 74 -10.53 -16.09 -3.81
CA PHE A 74 -10.36 -16.05 -2.36
C PHE A 74 -9.07 -15.34 -1.91
N MET A 75 -8.36 -14.62 -2.80
CA MET A 75 -7.23 -13.82 -2.35
C MET A 75 -7.67 -12.82 -1.27
N GLY A 76 -6.99 -12.84 -0.12
CA GLY A 76 -7.33 -12.01 1.03
C GLY A 76 -8.43 -12.55 1.94
N TRP A 77 -8.90 -13.78 1.68
CA TRP A 77 -9.92 -14.45 2.46
C TRP A 77 -9.47 -15.81 2.96
N ASN A 78 -9.51 -16.02 4.26
CA ASN A 78 -9.42 -17.33 4.88
C ASN A 78 -10.80 -17.96 4.93
N VAL A 79 -10.89 -19.21 4.51
CA VAL A 79 -12.17 -19.93 4.34
C VAL A 79 -12.22 -21.08 5.34
N PHE A 80 -13.32 -21.19 6.08
CA PHE A 80 -13.54 -22.22 7.08
C PHE A 80 -14.84 -22.97 6.82
N GLY A 81 -14.80 -24.28 6.87
CA GLY A 81 -15.98 -25.12 6.75
C GLY A 81 -16.60 -25.12 5.35
N ASN A 82 -17.93 -25.17 5.31
CA ASN A 82 -18.69 -25.34 4.07
C ASN A 82 -18.96 -23.97 3.41
N VAL A 83 -18.01 -23.50 2.61
CA VAL A 83 -18.09 -22.24 1.86
C VAL A 83 -18.02 -22.52 0.36
N THR A 84 -18.93 -21.97 -0.39
CA THR A 84 -19.00 -22.12 -1.85
C THR A 84 -19.01 -20.76 -2.52
N LEU A 85 -18.14 -20.56 -3.51
CA LEU A 85 -18.20 -19.40 -4.38
C LEU A 85 -19.33 -19.56 -5.39
N MET A 86 -20.12 -18.54 -5.56
CA MET A 86 -21.23 -18.44 -6.51
C MET A 86 -20.98 -17.27 -7.45
N ASP A 87 -21.57 -17.31 -8.65
CA ASP A 87 -21.39 -16.35 -9.74
C ASP A 87 -22.71 -15.78 -10.30
N ASP A 88 -23.81 -16.09 -9.66
CA ASP A 88 -25.17 -15.68 -10.03
C ASP A 88 -25.72 -14.58 -9.11
N GLY A 89 -24.84 -13.69 -8.63
CA GLY A 89 -25.19 -12.58 -7.75
C GLY A 89 -26.01 -11.48 -8.45
N PRO A 90 -26.61 -10.57 -7.68
CA PRO A 90 -27.53 -9.55 -8.19
C PRO A 90 -26.85 -8.39 -8.92
N PHE A 91 -25.52 -8.34 -8.94
CA PHE A 91 -24.78 -7.24 -9.53
C PHE A 91 -24.00 -7.70 -10.77
N GLU A 92 -24.39 -7.18 -11.93
CA GLU A 92 -23.81 -7.57 -13.24
C GLU A 92 -22.28 -7.46 -13.28
N ARG A 93 -21.72 -6.40 -12.71
CA ARG A 93 -20.26 -6.18 -12.72
C ARG A 93 -19.49 -6.93 -11.63
N ASN A 94 -20.19 -7.33 -10.58
CA ASN A 94 -19.63 -8.05 -9.43
C ASN A 94 -20.57 -9.21 -9.08
N PRO A 95 -20.66 -10.25 -9.93
CA PRO A 95 -21.61 -11.35 -9.76
C PRO A 95 -21.21 -12.33 -8.66
N HIS A 96 -19.94 -12.31 -8.23
CA HIS A 96 -19.46 -13.29 -7.27
C HIS A 96 -19.89 -12.98 -5.84
N TYR A 97 -20.28 -14.03 -5.15
CA TYR A 97 -20.56 -14.00 -3.72
C TYR A 97 -20.27 -15.36 -3.09
N VAL A 98 -20.23 -15.43 -1.80
CA VAL A 98 -20.02 -16.68 -1.06
C VAL A 98 -21.30 -17.15 -0.41
N ARG A 99 -21.57 -18.44 -0.54
CA ARG A 99 -22.61 -19.14 0.18
C ARG A 99 -22.02 -19.91 1.33
N LEU A 100 -22.47 -19.60 2.55
CA LEU A 100 -22.10 -20.32 3.76
C LEU A 100 -23.13 -21.42 4.02
N GLY A 101 -22.71 -22.65 4.01
CA GLY A 101 -23.53 -23.81 4.34
C GLY A 101 -23.41 -24.18 5.81
N ASN A 102 -24.23 -25.13 6.25
CA ASN A 102 -24.11 -25.65 7.60
C ASN A 102 -22.77 -26.36 7.78
N SER A 103 -22.14 -26.14 8.93
CA SER A 103 -20.96 -26.91 9.33
C SER A 103 -21.35 -28.34 9.53
N GLY A 104 -20.58 -29.27 8.91
CA GLY A 104 -20.75 -30.71 9.15
C GLY A 104 -20.33 -31.09 10.59
N HIS A 105 -20.59 -32.33 10.97
CA HIS A 105 -20.26 -32.85 12.31
C HIS A 105 -18.77 -32.72 12.71
N ARG A 106 -17.86 -32.53 11.74
CA ARG A 106 -16.41 -32.43 11.97
C ARG A 106 -15.90 -31.01 12.15
N GLU A 107 -16.66 -30.00 11.69
CA GLU A 107 -16.24 -28.61 11.69
C GLU A 107 -17.02 -27.81 12.71
N LYS A 108 -16.31 -27.05 13.53
CA LYS A 108 -16.92 -26.26 14.61
C LYS A 108 -17.69 -25.03 14.11
N HIS A 109 -17.36 -24.52 12.92
CA HIS A 109 -17.98 -23.34 12.32
C HIS A 109 -17.74 -23.28 10.81
N THR A 110 -18.63 -22.58 10.11
CA THR A 110 -18.46 -22.18 8.71
C THR A 110 -18.36 -20.66 8.66
N GLY A 111 -17.43 -20.14 7.89
CA GLY A 111 -17.24 -18.70 7.79
C GLY A 111 -16.10 -18.31 6.86
N ILE A 112 -15.95 -17.03 6.70
CA ILE A 112 -14.84 -16.40 6.00
C ILE A 112 -14.25 -15.29 6.88
N GLU A 113 -12.95 -15.08 6.77
CA GLU A 113 -12.21 -14.04 7.49
C GLU A 113 -11.37 -13.26 6.48
N ASN A 114 -11.42 -11.94 6.53
CA ASN A 114 -10.63 -11.09 5.65
C ASN A 114 -9.32 -10.69 6.31
N GLU A 115 -8.22 -10.87 5.59
CA GLU A 115 -6.88 -10.51 6.09
C GLU A 115 -6.53 -9.03 5.94
N GLY A 116 -7.39 -8.26 5.23
CA GLY A 116 -7.12 -6.86 4.91
C GLY A 116 -5.91 -6.67 3.97
N PHE A 117 -5.34 -5.47 4.01
CA PHE A 117 -4.11 -5.10 3.29
C PHE A 117 -2.94 -5.09 4.29
N PHE A 118 -2.27 -6.23 4.45
CA PHE A 118 -1.27 -6.47 5.51
C PHE A 118 -1.84 -6.32 6.93
N GLY A 119 -3.10 -6.73 7.12
CA GLY A 119 -3.91 -6.50 8.30
C GLY A 119 -4.94 -5.38 8.10
N ILE A 120 -5.86 -5.25 9.04
CA ILE A 120 -6.82 -4.15 9.11
C ILE A 120 -6.34 -3.19 10.19
N GLY A 121 -5.78 -2.06 9.75
CA GLY A 121 -5.31 -1.01 10.66
C GLY A 121 -6.48 -0.29 11.30
N VAL A 122 -6.53 -0.27 12.62
CA VAL A 122 -7.52 0.50 13.37
C VAL A 122 -6.83 1.54 14.26
N LYS A 123 -7.44 2.72 14.36
CA LYS A 123 -6.94 3.83 15.17
C LYS A 123 -7.93 4.12 16.28
N GLU A 124 -7.44 4.31 17.49
CA GLU A 124 -8.25 4.69 18.63
C GLU A 124 -9.02 6.00 18.37
N GLY A 125 -10.32 5.99 18.69
CA GLY A 125 -11.20 7.13 18.49
C GLY A 125 -11.63 7.40 17.05
N ALA A 126 -11.19 6.62 16.08
CA ALA A 126 -11.67 6.73 14.70
C ALA A 126 -13.01 5.98 14.52
N GLU A 127 -13.85 6.51 13.65
CA GLU A 127 -15.11 5.88 13.27
C GLU A 127 -14.87 5.03 12.01
N TYR A 128 -15.38 3.78 12.04
CA TYR A 128 -15.32 2.86 10.91
C TYR A 128 -16.74 2.46 10.52
N ARG A 129 -17.00 2.39 9.21
CA ARG A 129 -18.29 1.94 8.68
C ARG A 129 -18.10 0.63 7.93
N PHE A 130 -18.80 -0.40 8.36
CA PHE A 130 -18.86 -1.68 7.66
C PHE A 130 -20.24 -1.87 7.04
N SER A 131 -20.30 -2.36 5.79
CA SER A 131 -21.54 -2.71 5.10
C SER A 131 -21.36 -4.01 4.33
N VAL A 132 -22.39 -4.83 4.28
CA VAL A 132 -22.40 -6.11 3.57
C VAL A 132 -23.80 -6.40 3.04
N TRP A 133 -23.87 -6.95 1.83
CA TRP A 133 -25.10 -7.51 1.30
C TRP A 133 -25.20 -8.97 1.71
N ALA A 134 -26.27 -9.34 2.38
CA ALA A 134 -26.48 -10.70 2.84
C ALA A 134 -27.92 -11.14 2.63
N ARG A 135 -28.11 -12.44 2.38
CA ARG A 135 -29.43 -13.07 2.26
C ARG A 135 -29.42 -14.37 3.05
N GLY A 136 -30.45 -14.61 3.81
CA GLY A 136 -30.63 -15.82 4.64
C GLY A 136 -30.77 -15.50 6.12
N GLU A 137 -30.70 -16.52 6.95
CA GLU A 137 -30.70 -16.38 8.40
C GLU A 137 -29.28 -16.15 8.91
N ILE A 138 -28.98 -14.92 9.34
CA ILE A 138 -27.69 -14.55 9.88
C ILE A 138 -27.78 -14.62 11.40
N GLN A 139 -27.09 -15.61 11.99
CA GLN A 139 -27.10 -15.77 13.44
C GLN A 139 -26.12 -14.82 14.14
N LYS A 140 -24.96 -14.55 13.55
CA LYS A 140 -23.91 -13.70 14.12
C LYS A 140 -22.92 -13.21 13.08
N LEU A 141 -22.63 -11.91 13.13
CA LEU A 141 -21.45 -11.29 12.52
C LEU A 141 -20.43 -10.98 13.63
N ARG A 142 -19.16 -11.28 13.39
CA ARG A 142 -18.04 -10.96 14.29
C ARG A 142 -17.01 -10.11 13.61
#